data_384a214be1b6bb9915dcfab819ffbbbd
#
_entry.id   384a214be1b6bb9915dcfab819ffbbbd
#
_cell.length_a   1.000
_cell.length_b   1.000
_cell.length_c   1.000
_cell.angle_alpha   90.00
_cell.angle_beta   90.00
_cell.angle_gamma   90.00
#
_symmetry.space_group_name_H-M   'P 1'
#
loop_
_entity.id
_entity.type
_entity.pdbx_description
1 polymer ?
#
loop_
_entity_poly.entity_id
_entity_poly.type
_entity_poly.pdbx_seq_one_letter_code
_entity_poly.pdbx_strand_id
1 'polypeptide(L)'
;MDHFDYKGGRLHAEDVDMAEIAAAVGTPCYVYSTATLTRHFQLFDEALSGMDHLVCFAMKSLSNLAILKLLGDLGAGMDVVSGGEYARARAAGIPGDRIVFSGVGKTREEMAEALSGGIRQFNIESEPELRTLSEVADRLGATAPIALRVNPDVDARTHEKIATGRKTDKFGVPIKRAREIYALAASLPGIEVVGIDVHIGSQLTSLEPFEQAYLKVAELTHQLRADGHDIRRLDLGGGLGIPYTRCNEAPPLPAEYGALIRRTVGELGCEIEIEPGRLIAGNAGILLTKLLYVKEESDRRWLIVDGAMNDLIRPAMYGAHHDIVPLNETQAGVELQEADVVGPVCESGDTFARARPMPPLAEGDLLAFRSAGAYAAVMASEYNSRPLVPEVLVRGDQFAVIRARPTIDEMLGRDRLPGWL
;
A
#
# COMPACT_ATOMS: atom_id res chain seq x y z
N MET A 1 9.05 9.65 -10.83
CA MET A 1 9.28 9.19 -12.22
C MET A 1 8.86 7.73 -12.26
N ASP A 2 8.02 7.38 -13.20
CA ASP A 2 7.58 6.01 -13.47
C ASP A 2 8.05 5.61 -14.88
N HIS A 3 7.87 4.36 -15.27
CA HIS A 3 8.24 3.84 -16.58
C HIS A 3 7.00 3.62 -17.46
N PHE A 4 6.05 4.57 -17.42
CA PHE A 4 4.91 4.63 -18.31
C PHE A 4 4.99 5.89 -19.16
N ASP A 5 5.62 5.78 -20.33
CA ASP A 5 5.94 6.91 -21.18
C ASP A 5 5.45 6.70 -22.60
N TYR A 6 5.19 7.81 -23.32
CA TYR A 6 4.87 7.74 -24.75
C TYR A 6 6.16 7.52 -25.55
N LYS A 7 6.15 6.48 -26.40
CA LYS A 7 7.21 6.17 -27.36
C LYS A 7 6.56 6.05 -28.75
N GLY A 8 6.99 6.89 -29.69
CA GLY A 8 6.40 6.94 -31.02
C GLY A 8 4.90 7.27 -31.04
N GLY A 9 4.43 8.07 -30.08
CA GLY A 9 3.03 8.45 -29.96
C GLY A 9 2.11 7.41 -29.32
N ARG A 10 2.67 6.34 -28.71
CA ARG A 10 1.91 5.28 -28.01
C ARG A 10 2.43 5.10 -26.58
N LEU A 11 1.51 4.89 -25.63
CA LEU A 11 1.87 4.66 -24.25
C LEU A 11 2.49 3.27 -24.08
N HIS A 12 3.68 3.23 -23.49
CA HIS A 12 4.39 2.01 -23.14
C HIS A 12 4.49 1.85 -21.62
N ALA A 13 4.51 0.59 -21.18
CA ALA A 13 5.02 0.20 -19.87
C ALA A 13 6.44 -0.35 -20.10
N GLU A 14 7.45 0.32 -19.59
CA GLU A 14 8.85 0.04 -19.94
C GLU A 14 9.03 0.04 -21.47
N ASP A 15 9.32 -1.11 -22.08
CA ASP A 15 9.49 -1.21 -23.54
C ASP A 15 8.29 -1.89 -24.24
N VAL A 16 7.24 -2.28 -23.49
CA VAL A 16 6.03 -2.94 -24.03
C VAL A 16 4.97 -1.92 -24.37
N ASP A 17 4.44 -1.97 -25.61
CA ASP A 17 3.26 -1.19 -26.01
C ASP A 17 2.03 -1.67 -25.23
N MET A 18 1.35 -0.76 -24.55
CA MET A 18 0.18 -1.08 -23.74
C MET A 18 -0.98 -1.67 -24.55
N ALA A 19 -1.07 -1.39 -25.86
CA ALA A 19 -2.08 -1.98 -26.71
C ALA A 19 -1.82 -3.48 -26.99
N GLU A 20 -0.56 -3.94 -26.96
CA GLU A 20 -0.23 -5.37 -27.03
C GLU A 20 -0.74 -6.11 -25.79
N ILE A 21 -0.58 -5.50 -24.60
CA ILE A 21 -1.13 -6.06 -23.35
C ILE A 21 -2.66 -6.12 -23.43
N ALA A 22 -3.32 -5.03 -23.87
CA ALA A 22 -4.77 -5.01 -24.04
C ALA A 22 -5.27 -6.10 -25.00
N ALA A 23 -4.56 -6.32 -26.12
CA ALA A 23 -4.91 -7.35 -27.11
C ALA A 23 -4.72 -8.77 -26.56
N ALA A 24 -3.68 -9.02 -25.77
CA ALA A 24 -3.36 -10.35 -25.27
C ALA A 24 -4.16 -10.74 -24.02
N VAL A 25 -4.45 -9.78 -23.11
CA VAL A 25 -5.03 -10.03 -21.78
C VAL A 25 -6.48 -9.57 -21.69
N GLY A 26 -6.86 -8.62 -22.53
CA GLY A 26 -8.15 -7.92 -22.46
C GLY A 26 -8.15 -6.81 -21.41
N THR A 27 -9.22 -5.99 -21.44
CA THR A 27 -9.48 -4.91 -20.51
C THR A 27 -10.71 -5.20 -19.66
N PRO A 28 -10.88 -4.56 -18.48
CA PRO A 28 -9.85 -3.83 -17.77
C PRO A 28 -8.77 -4.75 -17.23
N CYS A 29 -7.52 -4.25 -17.03
CA CYS A 29 -6.44 -4.98 -16.36
C CYS A 29 -5.47 -4.02 -15.64
N TYR A 30 -4.86 -4.50 -14.57
CA TYR A 30 -3.75 -3.79 -13.93
C TYR A 30 -2.43 -4.14 -14.61
N VAL A 31 -1.59 -3.13 -14.82
CA VAL A 31 -0.26 -3.31 -15.39
C VAL A 31 0.76 -2.65 -14.46
N TYR A 32 1.77 -3.41 -14.05
CA TYR A 32 2.83 -2.95 -13.16
C TYR A 32 4.18 -2.98 -13.87
N SER A 33 5.04 -1.99 -13.58
CA SER A 33 6.42 -1.90 -14.07
C SER A 33 7.39 -2.45 -13.03
N THR A 34 8.17 -3.46 -13.38
CA THR A 34 9.27 -4.01 -12.59
C THR A 34 10.33 -2.96 -12.31
N ALA A 35 10.70 -2.18 -13.34
CA ALA A 35 11.72 -1.15 -13.22
C ALA A 35 11.32 -0.05 -12.22
N THR A 36 10.05 0.35 -12.23
CA THR A 36 9.53 1.35 -11.27
C THR A 36 9.52 0.82 -9.85
N LEU A 37 9.01 -0.41 -9.64
CA LEU A 37 9.00 -1.07 -8.32
C LEU A 37 10.41 -1.18 -7.74
N THR A 38 11.34 -1.71 -8.55
CA THR A 38 12.75 -1.87 -8.18
C THR A 38 13.38 -0.54 -7.80
N ARG A 39 13.24 0.47 -8.65
CA ARG A 39 13.80 1.79 -8.41
C ARG A 39 13.23 2.44 -7.15
N HIS A 40 11.92 2.35 -6.92
CA HIS A 40 11.31 2.97 -5.75
C HIS A 40 11.76 2.30 -4.45
N PHE A 41 11.91 0.97 -4.43
CA PHE A 41 12.48 0.27 -3.30
C PHE A 41 13.92 0.70 -3.04
N GLN A 42 14.78 0.68 -4.07
CA GLN A 42 16.19 1.05 -3.97
C GLN A 42 16.40 2.48 -3.47
N LEU A 43 15.53 3.42 -3.84
CA LEU A 43 15.62 4.80 -3.34
C LEU A 43 15.41 4.91 -1.81
N PHE A 44 14.60 4.03 -1.19
CA PHE A 44 14.48 3.98 0.25
C PHE A 44 15.69 3.31 0.90
N ASP A 45 16.13 2.19 0.35
CA ASP A 45 17.30 1.46 0.83
C ASP A 45 18.55 2.35 0.80
N GLU A 46 18.79 3.05 -0.30
CA GLU A 46 19.87 4.03 -0.45
C GLU A 46 19.74 5.20 0.54
N ALA A 47 18.53 5.71 0.75
CA ALA A 47 18.28 6.84 1.67
C ALA A 47 18.64 6.51 3.12
N LEU A 48 18.55 5.24 3.50
CA LEU A 48 18.88 4.75 4.84
C LEU A 48 20.30 4.17 4.93
N SER A 49 21.05 4.17 3.84
CA SER A 49 22.41 3.62 3.80
C SER A 49 23.30 4.20 4.91
N GLY A 50 24.12 3.34 5.54
CA GLY A 50 24.98 3.70 6.67
C GLY A 50 24.27 3.70 8.03
N MET A 51 22.97 3.41 8.09
CA MET A 51 22.25 3.00 9.30
C MET A 51 21.90 1.51 9.18
N ASP A 52 21.84 0.80 10.31
CA ASP A 52 21.25 -0.53 10.32
C ASP A 52 19.74 -0.39 10.08
N HIS A 53 19.21 -1.03 9.01
CA HIS A 53 17.83 -0.80 8.61
C HIS A 53 17.20 -1.96 7.85
N LEU A 54 15.86 -1.99 7.86
CA LEU A 54 15.03 -2.87 7.05
C LEU A 54 13.86 -2.08 6.44
N VAL A 55 13.73 -2.15 5.12
CA VAL A 55 12.56 -1.62 4.42
C VAL A 55 11.51 -2.72 4.32
N CYS A 56 10.45 -2.65 5.13
CA CYS A 56 9.32 -3.57 5.14
C CYS A 56 8.23 -3.07 4.19
N PHE A 57 8.01 -3.76 3.07
CA PHE A 57 6.95 -3.35 2.14
C PHE A 57 5.57 -3.57 2.75
N ALA A 58 4.75 -2.51 2.83
CA ALA A 58 3.39 -2.59 3.35
C ALA A 58 2.46 -3.31 2.37
N MET A 59 2.22 -4.61 2.60
CA MET A 59 1.48 -5.50 1.70
C MET A 59 0.03 -5.08 1.48
N LYS A 60 -0.57 -4.39 2.44
CA LYS A 60 -1.90 -3.77 2.32
C LYS A 60 -2.04 -2.83 1.12
N SER A 61 -0.93 -2.34 0.57
CA SER A 61 -0.93 -1.51 -0.63
C SER A 61 -1.00 -2.32 -1.93
N LEU A 62 -0.32 -3.48 -1.98
CA LEU A 62 -0.27 -4.39 -3.13
C LEU A 62 0.28 -5.75 -2.69
N SER A 63 -0.51 -6.82 -2.82
CA SER A 63 -0.19 -8.13 -2.24
C SER A 63 -0.05 -9.27 -3.26
N ASN A 64 0.23 -8.97 -4.54
CA ASN A 64 0.46 -9.98 -5.56
C ASN A 64 1.78 -10.72 -5.30
N LEU A 65 1.77 -12.07 -5.34
CA LEU A 65 2.93 -12.91 -5.02
C LEU A 65 4.17 -12.61 -5.86
N ALA A 66 3.99 -12.32 -7.16
CA ALA A 66 5.13 -12.01 -8.04
C ALA A 66 5.81 -10.70 -7.64
N ILE A 67 5.03 -9.71 -7.20
CA ILE A 67 5.55 -8.42 -6.73
C ILE A 67 6.22 -8.57 -5.37
N LEU A 68 5.62 -9.34 -4.45
CA LEU A 68 6.24 -9.63 -3.15
C LEU A 68 7.58 -10.36 -3.33
N LYS A 69 7.62 -11.35 -4.23
CA LYS A 69 8.86 -12.06 -4.58
C LYS A 69 9.91 -11.12 -5.15
N LEU A 70 9.53 -10.25 -6.09
CA LEU A 70 10.43 -9.25 -6.67
C LEU A 70 11.07 -8.37 -5.59
N LEU A 71 10.25 -7.81 -4.69
CA LEU A 71 10.73 -6.95 -3.62
C LEU A 71 11.57 -7.73 -2.59
N GLY A 72 11.16 -8.94 -2.25
CA GLY A 72 11.93 -9.82 -1.36
C GLY A 72 13.30 -10.19 -1.91
N ASP A 73 13.41 -10.44 -3.21
CA ASP A 73 14.70 -10.71 -3.88
C ASP A 73 15.63 -9.47 -3.89
N LEU A 74 15.06 -8.27 -3.79
CA LEU A 74 15.82 -7.02 -3.62
C LEU A 74 16.24 -6.78 -2.16
N GLY A 75 15.75 -7.59 -1.23
CA GLY A 75 16.08 -7.46 0.18
C GLY A 75 14.97 -6.84 1.05
N ALA A 76 13.76 -6.64 0.53
CA ALA A 76 12.65 -6.14 1.34
C ALA A 76 12.22 -7.12 2.45
N GLY A 77 11.87 -6.57 3.62
CA GLY A 77 10.95 -7.20 4.55
C GLY A 77 9.50 -6.95 4.14
N MET A 78 8.54 -7.47 4.93
CA MET A 78 7.10 -7.26 4.70
C MET A 78 6.41 -6.78 5.97
N ASP A 79 5.57 -5.74 5.85
CA ASP A 79 4.57 -5.36 6.86
C ASP A 79 3.25 -6.03 6.49
N VAL A 80 2.76 -6.90 7.38
CA VAL A 80 1.51 -7.65 7.22
C VAL A 80 0.50 -7.24 8.28
N VAL A 81 -0.79 -7.26 7.92
CA VAL A 81 -1.88 -6.87 8.83
C VAL A 81 -2.94 -7.97 9.02
N SER A 82 -2.69 -9.17 8.49
CA SER A 82 -3.56 -10.35 8.65
C SER A 82 -2.77 -11.65 8.43
N GLY A 83 -3.31 -12.77 8.90
CA GLY A 83 -2.77 -14.10 8.59
C GLY A 83 -2.73 -14.41 7.08
N GLY A 84 -3.71 -13.90 6.33
CA GLY A 84 -3.71 -14.03 4.86
C GLY A 84 -2.54 -13.32 4.19
N GLU A 85 -2.17 -12.13 4.66
CA GLU A 85 -0.97 -11.42 4.18
C GLU A 85 0.31 -12.14 4.64
N TYR A 86 0.35 -12.61 5.90
CA TYR A 86 1.47 -13.44 6.38
C TYR A 86 1.68 -14.68 5.51
N ALA A 87 0.63 -15.44 5.23
CA ALA A 87 0.69 -16.60 4.36
C ALA A 87 1.18 -16.26 2.93
N ARG A 88 0.75 -15.10 2.38
CA ARG A 88 1.26 -14.61 1.08
C ARG A 88 2.73 -14.26 1.12
N ALA A 89 3.20 -13.58 2.16
CA ALA A 89 4.62 -13.26 2.33
C ALA A 89 5.46 -14.54 2.38
N ARG A 90 5.03 -15.53 3.17
CA ARG A 90 5.70 -16.83 3.25
C ARG A 90 5.70 -17.58 1.91
N ALA A 91 4.57 -17.57 1.19
CA ALA A 91 4.46 -18.19 -0.14
C ALA A 91 5.35 -17.50 -1.20
N ALA A 92 5.61 -16.19 -1.04
CA ALA A 92 6.57 -15.45 -1.88
C ALA A 92 8.04 -15.74 -1.50
N GLY A 93 8.29 -16.54 -0.46
CA GLY A 93 9.64 -16.92 -0.01
C GLY A 93 10.26 -15.97 1.00
N ILE A 94 9.48 -15.05 1.58
CA ILE A 94 10.00 -14.13 2.61
C ILE A 94 10.17 -14.90 3.93
N PRO A 95 11.36 -14.91 4.56
CA PRO A 95 11.57 -15.57 5.82
C PRO A 95 10.88 -14.81 6.96
N GLY A 96 10.51 -15.54 8.04
CA GLY A 96 9.75 -14.96 9.16
C GLY A 96 10.46 -13.78 9.83
N ASP A 97 11.77 -13.88 9.98
CA ASP A 97 12.64 -12.85 10.59
C ASP A 97 12.75 -11.54 9.78
N ARG A 98 12.06 -11.47 8.63
CA ARG A 98 11.90 -10.26 7.81
C ARG A 98 10.44 -9.81 7.70
N ILE A 99 9.56 -10.32 8.55
CA ILE A 99 8.14 -9.96 8.56
C ILE A 99 7.78 -9.28 9.86
N VAL A 100 7.17 -8.10 9.80
CA VAL A 100 6.53 -7.41 10.93
C VAL A 100 5.02 -7.56 10.83
N PHE A 101 4.34 -7.74 11.97
CA PHE A 101 2.89 -7.93 12.01
C PHE A 101 2.21 -6.77 12.74
N SER A 102 1.62 -5.89 11.96
CA SER A 102 0.88 -4.70 12.41
C SER A 102 -0.63 -4.97 12.46
N GLY A 103 -1.41 -3.96 12.85
CA GLY A 103 -2.88 -4.00 12.83
C GLY A 103 -3.53 -4.37 14.15
N VAL A 104 -4.76 -3.85 14.34
CA VAL A 104 -5.50 -3.84 15.62
C VAL A 104 -6.30 -5.13 15.91
N GLY A 105 -6.30 -6.10 15.01
CA GLY A 105 -7.24 -7.23 15.08
C GLY A 105 -6.58 -8.60 14.91
N LYS A 106 -5.33 -8.78 15.32
CA LYS A 106 -4.64 -10.08 15.26
C LYS A 106 -5.37 -11.12 16.12
N THR A 107 -5.70 -12.26 15.55
CA THR A 107 -6.31 -13.39 16.27
C THR A 107 -5.26 -14.26 16.95
N ARG A 108 -5.68 -15.10 17.88
CA ARG A 108 -4.80 -16.07 18.56
C ARG A 108 -4.13 -17.03 17.58
N GLU A 109 -4.87 -17.46 16.58
CA GLU A 109 -4.42 -18.38 15.53
C GLU A 109 -3.34 -17.71 14.66
N GLU A 110 -3.56 -16.48 14.22
CA GLU A 110 -2.60 -15.69 13.45
C GLU A 110 -1.32 -15.40 14.24
N MET A 111 -1.45 -15.06 15.54
CA MET A 111 -0.30 -14.88 16.44
C MET A 111 0.50 -16.17 16.58
N ALA A 112 -0.17 -17.31 16.77
CA ALA A 112 0.48 -18.61 16.92
C ALA A 112 1.20 -19.05 15.65
N GLU A 113 0.59 -18.85 14.47
CA GLU A 113 1.18 -19.18 13.17
C GLU A 113 2.42 -18.31 12.93
N ALA A 114 2.31 -17.01 13.10
CA ALA A 114 3.41 -16.08 12.88
C ALA A 114 4.58 -16.35 13.85
N LEU A 115 4.29 -16.60 15.14
CA LEU A 115 5.29 -16.90 16.14
C LEU A 115 6.01 -18.22 15.84
N SER A 116 5.26 -19.26 15.47
CA SER A 116 5.84 -20.54 15.06
C SER A 116 6.67 -20.45 13.79
N GLY A 117 6.36 -19.49 12.92
CA GLY A 117 7.09 -19.21 11.68
C GLY A 117 8.33 -18.34 11.86
N GLY A 118 8.68 -17.98 13.11
CA GLY A 118 9.87 -17.18 13.42
C GLY A 118 9.74 -15.71 13.01
N ILE A 119 8.57 -15.12 13.27
CA ILE A 119 8.30 -13.71 12.93
C ILE A 119 9.32 -12.77 13.58
N ARG A 120 9.66 -11.69 12.87
CA ARG A 120 10.60 -10.69 13.32
C ARG A 120 10.10 -9.90 14.54
N GLN A 121 8.84 -9.42 14.47
CA GLN A 121 8.22 -8.70 15.57
C GLN A 121 6.70 -8.56 15.34
N PHE A 122 5.98 -8.40 16.47
CA PHE A 122 4.59 -7.96 16.47
C PHE A 122 4.54 -6.48 16.88
N ASN A 123 3.87 -5.66 16.07
CA ASN A 123 3.53 -4.28 16.42
C ASN A 123 2.23 -4.31 17.23
N ILE A 124 2.34 -4.12 18.54
CA ILE A 124 1.24 -4.24 19.51
C ILE A 124 0.45 -2.94 19.56
N GLU A 125 -0.85 -3.03 19.37
CA GLU A 125 -1.77 -1.89 19.26
C GLU A 125 -2.55 -1.60 20.57
N SER A 126 -2.58 -2.58 21.50
CA SER A 126 -3.36 -2.44 22.75
C SER A 126 -2.90 -3.38 23.87
N GLU A 127 -3.25 -3.03 25.12
CA GLU A 127 -3.00 -3.89 26.28
C GLU A 127 -3.71 -5.26 26.21
N PRO A 128 -5.00 -5.37 25.83
CA PRO A 128 -5.65 -6.66 25.65
C PRO A 128 -4.95 -7.57 24.62
N GLU A 129 -4.47 -7.00 23.51
CA GLU A 129 -3.69 -7.71 22.52
C GLU A 129 -2.37 -8.24 23.08
N LEU A 130 -1.64 -7.41 23.82
CA LEU A 130 -0.39 -7.78 24.48
C LEU A 130 -0.58 -8.98 25.43
N ARG A 131 -1.63 -8.97 26.26
CA ARG A 131 -1.96 -10.09 27.14
C ARG A 131 -2.31 -11.35 26.36
N THR A 132 -3.07 -11.21 25.28
CA THR A 132 -3.40 -12.33 24.39
C THR A 132 -2.16 -12.94 23.76
N LEU A 133 -1.23 -12.12 23.27
CA LEU A 133 0.03 -12.60 22.70
C LEU A 133 0.89 -13.32 23.75
N SER A 134 0.96 -12.79 24.99
CA SER A 134 1.66 -13.45 26.10
C SER A 134 1.09 -14.85 26.38
N GLU A 135 -0.24 -15.00 26.45
CA GLU A 135 -0.88 -16.32 26.65
C GLU A 135 -0.59 -17.28 25.49
N VAL A 136 -0.53 -16.78 24.25
CA VAL A 136 -0.19 -17.60 23.08
C VAL A 136 1.26 -18.03 23.13
N ALA A 137 2.18 -17.11 23.43
CA ALA A 137 3.62 -17.38 23.52
C ALA A 137 3.94 -18.39 24.65
N ASP A 138 3.37 -18.18 25.84
CA ASP A 138 3.54 -19.08 26.99
C ASP A 138 3.06 -20.51 26.66
N ARG A 139 1.87 -20.63 26.05
CA ARG A 139 1.32 -21.93 25.62
C ARG A 139 2.20 -22.66 24.59
N LEU A 140 2.88 -21.91 23.73
CA LEU A 140 3.81 -22.45 22.72
C LEU A 140 5.21 -22.68 23.28
N GLY A 141 5.51 -22.23 24.50
CA GLY A 141 6.87 -22.24 25.04
C GLY A 141 7.84 -21.38 24.22
N ALA A 142 7.33 -20.32 23.61
CA ALA A 142 8.06 -19.43 22.72
C ALA A 142 8.17 -18.01 23.32
N THR A 143 9.07 -17.22 22.73
CA THR A 143 9.22 -15.79 23.06
C THR A 143 8.77 -14.94 21.88
N ALA A 144 7.83 -14.05 22.12
CA ALA A 144 7.29 -13.12 21.13
C ALA A 144 8.04 -11.79 21.17
N PRO A 145 8.81 -11.43 20.12
CA PRO A 145 9.42 -10.12 20.00
C PRO A 145 8.35 -9.07 19.68
N ILE A 146 8.30 -7.99 20.46
CA ILE A 146 7.30 -6.94 20.30
C ILE A 146 7.90 -5.55 20.16
N ALA A 147 7.29 -4.73 19.32
CA ALA A 147 7.31 -3.27 19.42
C ALA A 147 5.91 -2.79 19.82
N LEU A 148 5.83 -1.81 20.71
CA LEU A 148 4.56 -1.20 21.05
C LEU A 148 4.31 -0.04 20.10
N ARG A 149 3.16 -0.07 19.38
CA ARG A 149 2.74 1.06 18.58
C ARG A 149 2.25 2.19 19.44
N VAL A 150 3.01 3.28 19.41
CA VAL A 150 2.67 4.49 20.16
C VAL A 150 1.99 5.51 19.24
N ASN A 151 0.92 6.10 19.75
CA ASN A 151 0.26 7.24 19.09
C ASN A 151 0.87 8.53 19.64
N PRO A 152 1.65 9.28 18.83
CA PRO A 152 2.37 10.45 19.28
C PRO A 152 1.50 11.71 19.41
N ASP A 153 0.21 11.62 19.06
CA ASP A 153 -0.72 12.75 19.02
C ASP A 153 -0.17 13.89 18.13
N VAL A 154 0.06 13.55 16.84
CA VAL A 154 0.54 14.46 15.81
C VAL A 154 -0.50 14.52 14.68
N ASP A 155 -0.84 15.73 14.23
CA ASP A 155 -1.72 15.90 13.08
C ASP A 155 -0.94 15.75 11.77
N ALA A 156 -1.19 14.67 11.05
CA ALA A 156 -0.57 14.35 9.78
C ALA A 156 -1.02 15.27 8.62
N ARG A 157 -2.02 16.14 8.83
CA ARG A 157 -2.59 17.06 7.81
C ARG A 157 -2.96 16.34 6.50
N THR A 158 -3.49 15.14 6.60
CA THR A 158 -3.91 14.29 5.48
C THR A 158 -5.41 14.03 5.52
N HIS A 159 -5.95 13.34 4.52
CA HIS A 159 -7.38 13.00 4.45
C HIS A 159 -7.81 12.25 5.73
N GLU A 160 -8.96 12.63 6.30
CA GLU A 160 -9.46 12.12 7.59
C GLU A 160 -9.46 10.59 7.68
N LYS A 161 -9.88 9.90 6.62
CA LYS A 161 -9.95 8.42 6.57
C LYS A 161 -8.60 7.71 6.55
N ILE A 162 -7.46 8.42 6.36
CA ILE A 162 -6.11 7.84 6.29
C ILE A 162 -5.14 8.46 7.30
N ALA A 163 -5.62 9.32 8.21
CA ALA A 163 -4.89 9.76 9.39
C ALA A 163 -4.92 8.64 10.46
N THR A 164 -3.80 8.41 11.15
CA THR A 164 -3.67 7.35 12.16
C THR A 164 -2.90 7.78 13.40
N GLY A 165 -2.47 9.03 13.48
CA GLY A 165 -1.63 9.57 14.55
C GLY A 165 -2.34 10.49 15.53
N ARG A 166 -3.65 10.70 15.42
CA ARG A 166 -4.45 11.58 16.28
C ARG A 166 -4.96 10.82 17.48
N LYS A 167 -5.21 11.51 18.59
CA LYS A 167 -5.74 10.95 19.85
C LYS A 167 -7.08 10.19 19.68
N THR A 168 -7.87 10.53 18.66
CA THR A 168 -9.18 9.92 18.37
C THR A 168 -9.09 8.70 17.47
N ASP A 169 -7.91 8.39 16.93
CA ASP A 169 -7.72 7.25 16.03
C ASP A 169 -7.66 5.95 16.83
N LYS A 170 -8.18 4.86 16.24
CA LYS A 170 -8.24 3.53 16.88
C LYS A 170 -6.89 2.84 17.03
N PHE A 171 -5.82 3.44 16.53
CA PHE A 171 -4.51 2.82 16.39
C PHE A 171 -3.56 3.20 17.53
N GLY A 172 -2.82 2.19 17.99
CA GLY A 172 -1.75 2.35 18.96
C GLY A 172 -2.21 2.79 20.36
N VAL A 173 -1.27 2.79 21.30
CA VAL A 173 -1.47 3.32 22.65
C VAL A 173 -1.04 4.78 22.73
N PRO A 174 -1.77 5.64 23.46
CA PRO A 174 -1.33 7.01 23.69
C PRO A 174 0.09 7.04 24.26
N ILE A 175 0.97 7.85 23.70
CA ILE A 175 2.39 7.93 24.11
C ILE A 175 2.57 8.17 25.62
N LYS A 176 1.63 8.88 26.25
CA LYS A 176 1.63 9.13 27.71
C LYS A 176 1.45 7.86 28.53
N ARG A 177 0.85 6.80 27.98
CA ARG A 177 0.66 5.50 28.63
C ARG A 177 1.73 4.48 28.26
N ALA A 178 2.60 4.82 27.31
CA ALA A 178 3.58 3.86 26.78
C ALA A 178 4.42 3.22 27.88
N ARG A 179 5.01 4.03 28.80
CA ARG A 179 5.87 3.51 29.89
C ARG A 179 5.14 2.51 30.80
N GLU A 180 3.85 2.76 31.10
CA GLU A 180 3.01 1.84 31.88
C GLU A 180 2.85 0.49 31.15
N ILE A 181 2.58 0.53 29.82
CA ILE A 181 2.39 -0.69 29.02
C ILE A 181 3.71 -1.44 28.80
N TYR A 182 4.83 -0.73 28.64
CA TYR A 182 6.16 -1.36 28.59
C TYR A 182 6.54 -2.06 29.90
N ALA A 183 6.24 -1.45 31.04
CA ALA A 183 6.44 -2.09 32.36
C ALA A 183 5.56 -3.36 32.49
N LEU A 184 4.30 -3.31 32.02
CA LEU A 184 3.44 -4.50 31.93
C LEU A 184 4.07 -5.55 31.02
N ALA A 185 4.49 -5.20 29.80
CA ALA A 185 5.08 -6.12 28.83
C ALA A 185 6.28 -6.87 29.42
N ALA A 186 7.17 -6.16 30.11
CA ALA A 186 8.33 -6.76 30.76
C ALA A 186 7.98 -7.75 31.90
N SER A 187 6.76 -7.66 32.47
CA SER A 187 6.28 -8.58 33.51
C SER A 187 5.55 -9.81 32.99
N LEU A 188 5.20 -9.82 31.70
CA LEU A 188 4.41 -10.89 31.08
C LEU A 188 5.29 -12.04 30.57
N PRO A 189 4.91 -13.31 30.81
CA PRO A 189 5.67 -14.45 30.30
C PRO A 189 5.63 -14.50 28.76
N GLY A 190 6.72 -14.96 28.16
CA GLY A 190 6.82 -15.16 26.71
C GLY A 190 6.85 -13.86 25.89
N ILE A 191 7.05 -12.69 26.50
CA ILE A 191 7.16 -11.41 25.81
C ILE A 191 8.61 -10.89 25.86
N GLU A 192 9.13 -10.47 24.72
CA GLU A 192 10.40 -9.78 24.60
C GLU A 192 10.18 -8.39 24.00
N VAL A 193 10.42 -7.36 24.76
CA VAL A 193 10.38 -5.96 24.28
C VAL A 193 11.61 -5.71 23.41
N VAL A 194 11.42 -5.44 22.12
CA VAL A 194 12.53 -5.18 21.19
C VAL A 194 12.55 -3.75 20.65
N GLY A 195 11.41 -3.06 20.61
CA GLY A 195 11.36 -1.76 19.95
C GLY A 195 10.13 -0.92 20.24
N ILE A 196 10.01 0.15 19.47
CA ILE A 196 8.88 1.09 19.42
C ILE A 196 8.40 1.13 17.99
N ASP A 197 7.08 1.11 17.76
CA ASP A 197 6.44 1.37 16.48
C ASP A 197 5.68 2.70 16.51
N VAL A 198 5.74 3.43 15.41
CA VAL A 198 4.95 4.64 15.17
C VAL A 198 4.49 4.76 13.72
N HIS A 199 3.20 4.99 13.51
CA HIS A 199 2.67 5.27 12.18
C HIS A 199 1.62 6.39 12.27
N ILE A 200 1.85 7.51 11.59
CA ILE A 200 1.03 8.74 11.77
C ILE A 200 0.00 8.97 10.66
N GLY A 201 0.09 8.24 9.54
CA GLY A 201 -0.87 8.40 8.45
C GLY A 201 -0.31 8.02 7.09
N SER A 202 -1.07 8.32 6.05
CA SER A 202 -0.74 8.01 4.67
C SER A 202 -0.91 9.24 3.78
N GLN A 203 -0.17 9.31 2.66
CA GLN A 203 -0.16 10.41 1.71
C GLN A 203 0.28 11.74 2.38
N LEU A 204 1.33 11.70 3.18
CA LEU A 204 1.93 12.90 3.75
C LEU A 204 2.82 13.57 2.69
N THR A 205 2.57 14.86 2.48
CA THR A 205 3.28 15.69 1.49
C THR A 205 4.23 16.70 2.15
N SER A 206 4.41 16.61 3.48
CA SER A 206 5.35 17.41 4.28
C SER A 206 6.11 16.52 5.25
N LEU A 207 7.36 16.85 5.53
CA LEU A 207 8.20 16.16 6.51
C LEU A 207 7.95 16.61 7.95
N GLU A 208 7.33 17.76 8.16
CA GLU A 208 7.13 18.33 9.51
C GLU A 208 6.39 17.37 10.47
N PRO A 209 5.27 16.71 10.09
CA PRO A 209 4.61 15.76 10.99
C PRO A 209 5.51 14.57 11.36
N PHE A 210 6.31 14.08 10.42
CA PHE A 210 7.27 13.00 10.69
C PHE A 210 8.32 13.46 11.71
N GLU A 211 8.88 14.65 11.54
CA GLU A 211 9.88 15.20 12.47
C GLU A 211 9.32 15.30 13.90
N GLN A 212 8.12 15.85 14.04
CA GLN A 212 7.46 15.95 15.34
C GLN A 212 7.23 14.59 16.00
N ALA A 213 6.82 13.59 15.22
CA ALA A 213 6.61 12.23 15.71
C ALA A 213 7.94 11.57 16.13
N TYR A 214 8.98 11.68 15.31
CA TYR A 214 10.26 11.01 15.56
C TYR A 214 11.04 11.62 16.72
N LEU A 215 10.93 12.93 16.94
CA LEU A 215 11.48 13.57 18.16
C LEU A 215 10.80 13.03 19.42
N LYS A 216 9.48 12.81 19.40
CA LYS A 216 8.78 12.19 20.54
C LYS A 216 9.17 10.72 20.75
N VAL A 217 9.40 9.98 19.64
CA VAL A 217 9.92 8.60 19.72
C VAL A 217 11.32 8.57 20.29
N ALA A 218 12.19 9.51 19.90
CA ALA A 218 13.54 9.61 20.45
C ALA A 218 13.51 9.87 21.98
N GLU A 219 12.68 10.81 22.42
CA GLU A 219 12.51 11.09 23.86
C GLU A 219 11.99 9.85 24.60
N LEU A 220 10.98 9.17 24.08
CA LEU A 220 10.43 7.94 24.67
C LEU A 220 11.49 6.84 24.72
N THR A 221 12.33 6.69 23.70
CA THR A 221 13.42 5.71 23.67
C THR A 221 14.39 5.93 24.83
N HIS A 222 14.80 7.18 25.09
CA HIS A 222 15.66 7.50 26.23
C HIS A 222 15.00 7.17 27.55
N GLN A 223 13.71 7.50 27.72
CA GLN A 223 12.95 7.21 28.93
C GLN A 223 12.85 5.70 29.19
N LEU A 224 12.52 4.91 28.16
CA LEU A 224 12.38 3.45 28.27
C LEU A 224 13.71 2.77 28.56
N ARG A 225 14.81 3.23 27.97
CA ARG A 225 16.16 2.73 28.31
C ARG A 225 16.55 3.07 29.73
N ALA A 226 16.19 4.25 30.22
CA ALA A 226 16.38 4.62 31.63
C ALA A 226 15.52 3.77 32.60
N ASP A 227 14.36 3.30 32.15
CA ASP A 227 13.52 2.34 32.90
C ASP A 227 14.04 0.88 32.80
N GLY A 228 15.12 0.62 32.07
CA GLY A 228 15.76 -0.70 31.93
C GLY A 228 15.29 -1.55 30.75
N HIS A 229 14.51 -1.00 29.82
CA HIS A 229 14.10 -1.72 28.62
C HIS A 229 15.18 -1.68 27.52
N ASP A 230 15.41 -2.81 26.88
CA ASP A 230 16.35 -2.93 25.75
C ASP A 230 15.67 -2.55 24.42
N ILE A 231 15.55 -1.25 24.17
CA ILE A 231 15.00 -0.72 22.92
C ILE A 231 16.11 -0.70 21.87
N ARG A 232 16.07 -1.67 20.95
CA ARG A 232 17.06 -1.87 19.89
C ARG A 232 16.51 -1.68 18.47
N ARG A 233 15.19 -1.55 18.31
CA ARG A 233 14.52 -1.31 17.02
C ARG A 233 13.57 -0.13 17.09
N LEU A 234 13.48 0.62 16.00
CA LEU A 234 12.48 1.68 15.81
C LEU A 234 11.78 1.43 14.50
N ASP A 235 10.53 1.00 14.57
CA ASP A 235 9.65 0.96 13.40
C ASP A 235 9.00 2.34 13.24
N LEU A 236 9.38 3.03 12.19
CA LEU A 236 8.95 4.40 11.92
C LEU A 236 7.74 4.47 10.99
N GLY A 237 7.21 3.29 10.66
CA GLY A 237 6.05 3.14 9.80
C GLY A 237 6.29 3.61 8.37
N GLY A 238 5.21 3.91 7.69
CA GLY A 238 5.22 4.47 6.34
C GLY A 238 4.57 5.85 6.28
N GLY A 239 3.96 6.16 5.15
CA GLY A 239 3.11 7.34 5.02
C GLY A 239 3.58 8.36 4.00
N LEU A 240 4.82 8.31 3.53
CA LEU A 240 5.32 9.24 2.50
C LEU A 240 4.44 9.17 1.24
N GLY A 241 4.01 10.36 0.77
CA GLY A 241 3.08 10.52 -0.32
C GLY A 241 3.70 10.37 -1.71
N ILE A 242 2.83 10.31 -2.73
CA ILE A 242 3.19 10.33 -4.15
C ILE A 242 2.43 11.45 -4.87
N PRO A 243 2.94 11.96 -6.00
CA PRO A 243 2.16 12.83 -6.86
C PRO A 243 1.09 12.01 -7.60
N TYR A 244 -0.17 12.40 -7.47
CA TYR A 244 -1.28 11.84 -8.25
C TYR A 244 -1.58 12.64 -9.52
N THR A 245 -1.12 13.88 -9.56
CA THR A 245 -1.18 14.75 -10.73
C THR A 245 0.24 15.17 -11.12
N ARG A 246 0.49 15.35 -12.40
CA ARG A 246 1.80 15.84 -12.89
C ARG A 246 2.01 17.34 -12.64
N CYS A 247 0.97 18.06 -12.15
CA CYS A 247 0.98 19.51 -11.93
C CYS A 247 1.16 19.89 -10.46
N ASN A 248 1.17 18.94 -9.52
CA ASN A 248 1.31 19.22 -8.08
C ASN A 248 2.77 19.39 -7.69
N GLU A 249 2.97 20.12 -6.58
CA GLU A 249 4.26 20.11 -5.89
C GLU A 249 4.64 18.65 -5.57
N ALA A 250 5.88 18.28 -5.88
CA ALA A 250 6.36 16.95 -5.60
C ALA A 250 6.39 16.73 -4.07
N PRO A 251 5.85 15.62 -3.55
CA PRO A 251 6.04 15.27 -2.14
C PRO A 251 7.54 15.05 -1.85
N PRO A 252 7.93 15.10 -0.56
CA PRO A 252 9.32 14.89 -0.17
C PRO A 252 9.89 13.60 -0.75
N LEU A 253 11.15 13.65 -1.16
CA LEU A 253 11.84 12.51 -1.73
C LEU A 253 12.33 11.55 -0.63
N PRO A 254 12.54 10.25 -0.92
CA PRO A 254 13.14 9.30 0.02
C PRO A 254 14.46 9.79 0.64
N ALA A 255 15.32 10.47 -0.11
CA ALA A 255 16.57 11.03 0.39
C ALA A 255 16.37 12.08 1.49
N GLU A 256 15.37 12.95 1.34
CA GLU A 256 15.02 13.96 2.35
C GLU A 256 14.40 13.31 3.59
N TYR A 257 13.60 12.28 3.39
CA TYR A 257 13.04 11.46 4.47
C TYR A 257 14.13 10.70 5.24
N GLY A 258 15.08 10.06 4.55
CA GLY A 258 16.23 9.41 5.18
C GLY A 258 17.13 10.39 5.95
N ALA A 259 17.33 11.60 5.42
CA ALA A 259 18.06 12.66 6.14
C ALA A 259 17.32 13.11 7.41
N LEU A 260 15.97 13.16 7.37
CA LEU A 260 15.15 13.41 8.56
C LEU A 260 15.33 12.33 9.62
N ILE A 261 15.21 11.05 9.24
CA ILE A 261 15.41 9.92 10.16
C ILE A 261 16.78 10.00 10.82
N ARG A 262 17.82 10.22 10.03
CA ARG A 262 19.21 10.32 10.52
C ARG A 262 19.38 11.41 11.58
N ARG A 263 18.83 12.61 11.35
CA ARG A 263 18.98 13.74 12.28
C ARG A 263 18.09 13.63 13.53
N THR A 264 17.01 12.84 13.49
CA THR A 264 16.07 12.74 14.63
C THR A 264 16.32 11.53 15.51
N VAL A 265 16.59 10.35 14.92
CA VAL A 265 16.71 9.08 15.65
C VAL A 265 18.02 8.34 15.35
N GLY A 266 18.83 8.78 14.38
CA GLY A 266 20.01 8.05 13.93
C GLY A 266 21.07 7.85 15.01
N GLU A 267 21.22 8.78 15.96
CA GLU A 267 22.19 8.68 17.06
C GLU A 267 21.77 7.70 18.17
N LEU A 268 20.55 7.17 18.14
CA LEU A 268 20.05 6.25 19.15
C LEU A 268 20.67 4.84 19.03
N GLY A 269 21.32 4.52 17.91
CA GLY A 269 21.95 3.23 17.68
C GLY A 269 20.96 2.07 17.63
N CYS A 270 19.73 2.36 17.21
CA CYS A 270 18.70 1.36 16.93
C CYS A 270 18.74 0.94 15.45
N GLU A 271 18.33 -0.29 15.18
CA GLU A 271 17.94 -0.70 13.83
C GLU A 271 16.66 0.05 13.44
N ILE A 272 16.64 0.62 12.23
CA ILE A 272 15.52 1.41 11.71
C ILE A 272 14.68 0.53 10.79
N GLU A 273 13.39 0.40 11.09
CA GLU A 273 12.40 -0.22 10.22
C GLU A 273 11.49 0.88 9.64
N ILE A 274 11.15 0.75 8.36
CA ILE A 274 10.16 1.61 7.70
C ILE A 274 9.18 0.75 6.90
N GLU A 275 7.92 1.21 6.79
CA GLU A 275 6.82 0.47 6.17
C GLU A 275 6.25 1.18 4.91
N PRO A 276 7.06 1.49 3.88
CA PRO A 276 6.56 2.14 2.68
C PRO A 276 5.66 1.19 1.88
N GLY A 277 4.48 1.66 1.52
CA GLY A 277 3.58 0.96 0.59
C GLY A 277 3.32 1.81 -0.65
N ARG A 278 2.64 2.94 -0.44
CA ARG A 278 2.19 3.82 -1.52
C ARG A 278 3.34 4.31 -2.40
N LEU A 279 4.46 4.74 -1.83
CA LEU A 279 5.55 5.30 -2.62
C LEU A 279 6.21 4.23 -3.49
N ILE A 280 6.29 2.99 -3.02
CA ILE A 280 6.84 1.88 -3.82
C ILE A 280 5.88 1.50 -4.94
N ALA A 281 4.60 1.27 -4.63
CA ALA A 281 3.66 0.65 -5.56
C ALA A 281 2.83 1.65 -6.37
N GLY A 282 2.51 2.83 -5.84
CA GLY A 282 1.48 3.72 -6.38
C GLY A 282 1.67 4.07 -7.85
N ASN A 283 2.80 4.70 -8.19
CA ASN A 283 3.11 5.09 -9.56
C ASN A 283 3.68 3.94 -10.40
N ALA A 284 3.95 2.79 -9.75
CA ALA A 284 4.44 1.60 -10.44
C ALA A 284 3.33 0.81 -11.16
N GLY A 285 2.07 1.22 -11.02
CA GLY A 285 0.95 0.52 -11.63
C GLY A 285 -0.10 1.47 -12.22
N ILE A 286 -0.75 1.00 -13.25
CA ILE A 286 -1.88 1.66 -13.92
C ILE A 286 -3.05 0.68 -14.04
N LEU A 287 -4.28 1.22 -14.18
CA LEU A 287 -5.44 0.46 -14.65
C LEU A 287 -5.69 0.79 -16.12
N LEU A 288 -5.57 -0.21 -16.97
CA LEU A 288 -5.84 -0.13 -18.41
C LEU A 288 -7.31 -0.47 -18.66
N THR A 289 -8.02 0.39 -19.41
CA THR A 289 -9.45 0.24 -19.72
C THR A 289 -9.72 0.53 -21.17
N LYS A 290 -10.89 0.13 -21.62
CA LYS A 290 -11.41 0.46 -22.96
C LYS A 290 -12.66 1.32 -22.84
N LEU A 291 -12.77 2.34 -23.67
CA LEU A 291 -13.95 3.15 -23.84
C LEU A 291 -15.04 2.33 -24.57
N LEU A 292 -16.14 2.08 -23.88
CA LEU A 292 -17.27 1.31 -24.40
C LEU A 292 -18.20 2.20 -25.22
N TYR A 293 -18.57 3.35 -24.64
CA TYR A 293 -19.52 4.28 -25.24
C TYR A 293 -19.16 5.72 -24.95
N VAL A 294 -19.43 6.59 -25.91
CA VAL A 294 -19.49 8.05 -25.73
C VAL A 294 -20.95 8.46 -25.71
N LYS A 295 -21.46 8.89 -24.57
CA LYS A 295 -22.83 9.40 -24.45
C LYS A 295 -22.81 10.91 -24.36
N GLU A 296 -23.49 11.59 -25.27
CA GLU A 296 -23.58 13.05 -25.31
C GLU A 296 -25.03 13.50 -25.14
N GLU A 297 -25.24 14.47 -24.30
CA GLU A 297 -26.48 15.21 -24.12
C GLU A 297 -26.18 16.71 -24.21
N SER A 298 -27.20 17.57 -24.20
CA SER A 298 -27.07 18.98 -24.52
C SER A 298 -25.99 19.75 -23.74
N ASP A 299 -25.68 19.32 -22.53
CA ASP A 299 -24.77 20.01 -21.60
C ASP A 299 -23.76 19.06 -20.91
N ARG A 300 -23.77 17.78 -21.31
CA ARG A 300 -22.92 16.75 -20.66
C ARG A 300 -22.42 15.72 -21.65
N ARG A 301 -21.17 15.32 -21.42
CA ARG A 301 -20.52 14.22 -22.12
C ARG A 301 -20.02 13.16 -21.13
N TRP A 302 -20.40 11.91 -21.35
CA TRP A 302 -19.91 10.77 -20.55
C TRP A 302 -19.04 9.86 -21.40
N LEU A 303 -17.89 9.50 -20.86
CA LEU A 303 -17.00 8.47 -21.38
C LEU A 303 -17.20 7.23 -20.49
N ILE A 304 -17.91 6.24 -21.00
CA ILE A 304 -18.24 5.01 -20.29
C ILE A 304 -17.17 3.98 -20.61
N VAL A 305 -16.36 3.64 -19.60
CA VAL A 305 -15.27 2.66 -19.73
C VAL A 305 -15.69 1.29 -19.20
N ASP A 306 -14.94 0.24 -19.54
CA ASP A 306 -15.18 -1.13 -19.04
C ASP A 306 -14.63 -1.38 -17.64
N GLY A 307 -13.75 -0.53 -17.12
CA GLY A 307 -13.38 -0.49 -15.71
C GLY A 307 -14.47 0.13 -14.84
N ALA A 308 -14.57 -0.24 -13.55
CA ALA A 308 -15.61 0.24 -12.66
C ALA A 308 -15.08 0.53 -11.24
N MET A 309 -15.94 1.12 -10.40
CA MET A 309 -15.59 1.39 -9.00
C MET A 309 -15.18 0.13 -8.23
N ASN A 310 -15.71 -1.03 -8.59
CA ASN A 310 -15.31 -2.30 -8.00
C ASN A 310 -13.90 -2.72 -8.38
N ASP A 311 -13.33 -2.18 -9.46
CA ASP A 311 -11.95 -2.42 -9.89
C ASP A 311 -11.01 -1.38 -9.29
N LEU A 312 -11.42 -0.10 -9.24
CA LEU A 312 -10.67 1.02 -8.68
C LEU A 312 -11.58 1.88 -7.79
N ILE A 313 -11.74 1.47 -6.54
CA ILE A 313 -12.68 2.09 -5.58
C ILE A 313 -12.27 3.49 -5.11
N ARG A 314 -11.00 3.86 -5.25
CA ARG A 314 -10.42 5.06 -4.62
C ARG A 314 -11.11 6.38 -4.99
N PRO A 315 -11.52 6.65 -6.24
CA PRO A 315 -12.31 7.85 -6.57
C PRO A 315 -13.64 7.90 -5.80
N ALA A 316 -14.37 6.81 -5.75
CA ALA A 316 -15.67 6.73 -5.04
C ALA A 316 -15.51 6.82 -3.52
N MET A 317 -14.50 6.17 -2.94
CA MET A 317 -14.33 6.07 -1.47
C MET A 317 -13.63 7.29 -0.85
N TYR A 318 -12.66 7.88 -1.55
CA TYR A 318 -11.78 8.92 -1.03
C TYR A 318 -11.83 10.23 -1.83
N GLY A 319 -12.61 10.31 -2.91
CA GLY A 319 -12.51 11.41 -3.86
C GLY A 319 -11.12 11.49 -4.52
N ALA A 320 -10.41 10.37 -4.59
CA ALA A 320 -9.02 10.34 -5.05
C ALA A 320 -8.92 10.66 -6.54
N HIS A 321 -7.99 11.55 -6.85
CA HIS A 321 -7.65 11.86 -8.23
C HIS A 321 -6.76 10.76 -8.84
N HIS A 322 -7.03 10.41 -10.08
CA HIS A 322 -6.13 9.68 -10.96
C HIS A 322 -6.06 10.40 -12.31
N ASP A 323 -4.87 10.58 -12.86
CA ASP A 323 -4.74 11.04 -14.23
C ASP A 323 -5.24 9.95 -15.17
N ILE A 324 -6.06 10.37 -16.14
CA ILE A 324 -6.63 9.49 -17.15
C ILE A 324 -6.10 9.95 -18.50
N VAL A 325 -5.36 9.08 -19.17
CA VAL A 325 -4.69 9.40 -20.43
C VAL A 325 -5.03 8.36 -21.51
N PRO A 326 -5.22 8.78 -22.78
CA PRO A 326 -5.37 7.82 -23.87
C PRO A 326 -4.03 7.11 -24.14
N LEU A 327 -4.09 5.90 -24.69
CA LEU A 327 -2.90 5.18 -25.11
C LEU A 327 -2.23 5.82 -26.34
N ASN A 328 -3.01 6.42 -27.21
CA ASN A 328 -2.47 7.25 -28.29
C ASN A 328 -2.19 8.65 -27.74
N GLU A 329 -0.97 9.13 -27.91
CA GLU A 329 -0.56 10.45 -27.40
C GLU A 329 -1.40 11.56 -28.02
N THR A 330 -1.97 12.41 -27.19
CA THR A 330 -2.72 13.58 -27.65
C THR A 330 -1.76 14.58 -28.29
N GLN A 331 -2.01 14.94 -29.53
CA GLN A 331 -1.19 15.93 -30.24
C GLN A 331 -1.31 17.31 -29.59
N ALA A 332 -0.25 18.08 -29.66
CA ALA A 332 -0.26 19.45 -29.16
C ALA A 332 -1.29 20.30 -29.94
N GLY A 333 -2.08 21.10 -29.20
CA GLY A 333 -3.08 21.98 -29.78
C GLY A 333 -4.44 21.35 -30.06
N VAL A 334 -4.63 20.07 -29.72
CA VAL A 334 -5.95 19.43 -29.77
C VAL A 334 -6.85 20.09 -28.71
N GLU A 335 -8.05 20.49 -29.12
CA GLU A 335 -9.07 21.07 -28.25
C GLU A 335 -9.58 19.98 -27.28
N LEU A 336 -9.48 20.25 -25.98
CA LEU A 336 -9.98 19.38 -24.94
C LEU A 336 -11.45 19.70 -24.65
N GLN A 337 -12.24 18.66 -24.44
CA GLN A 337 -13.66 18.79 -24.09
C GLN A 337 -13.89 18.21 -22.70
N GLU A 338 -14.70 18.90 -21.88
CA GLU A 338 -15.08 18.38 -20.56
C GLU A 338 -15.92 17.12 -20.72
N ALA A 339 -15.58 16.10 -19.93
CA ALA A 339 -16.32 14.85 -19.86
C ALA A 339 -16.29 14.27 -18.45
N ASP A 340 -17.37 13.57 -18.09
CA ASP A 340 -17.40 12.67 -16.94
C ASP A 340 -16.90 11.29 -17.38
N VAL A 341 -15.91 10.73 -16.68
CA VAL A 341 -15.43 9.36 -16.93
C VAL A 341 -16.07 8.45 -15.91
N VAL A 342 -16.86 7.47 -16.36
CA VAL A 342 -17.71 6.63 -15.54
C VAL A 342 -17.56 5.15 -15.91
N GLY A 343 -17.84 4.28 -14.94
CA GLY A 343 -17.90 2.83 -15.15
C GLY A 343 -19.31 2.32 -15.43
N PRO A 344 -19.47 1.00 -15.63
CA PRO A 344 -20.74 0.36 -15.98
C PRO A 344 -21.58 -0.11 -14.78
N VAL A 345 -21.13 0.10 -13.54
CA VAL A 345 -21.85 -0.35 -12.33
C VAL A 345 -23.10 0.50 -12.11
N CYS A 346 -24.19 -0.14 -11.69
CA CYS A 346 -25.51 0.50 -11.45
C CYS A 346 -25.53 1.34 -10.18
N GLU A 347 -24.55 2.24 -10.01
CA GLU A 347 -24.43 3.12 -8.86
C GLU A 347 -23.85 4.48 -9.28
N SER A 348 -24.43 5.57 -8.78
CA SER A 348 -23.98 6.94 -9.10
C SER A 348 -22.55 7.22 -8.59
N GLY A 349 -22.05 6.41 -7.66
CA GLY A 349 -20.68 6.44 -7.17
C GLY A 349 -19.65 5.90 -8.17
N ASP A 350 -20.07 5.20 -9.23
CA ASP A 350 -19.19 4.66 -10.26
C ASP A 350 -18.73 5.75 -11.23
N THR A 351 -18.05 6.73 -10.66
CA THR A 351 -17.53 7.91 -11.37
C THR A 351 -16.04 8.07 -11.01
N PHE A 352 -15.20 8.02 -12.01
CA PHE A 352 -13.75 8.19 -11.87
C PHE A 352 -13.31 9.66 -11.93
N ALA A 353 -13.99 10.45 -12.76
CA ALA A 353 -13.72 11.87 -12.91
C ALA A 353 -14.97 12.62 -13.35
N ARG A 354 -15.10 13.86 -12.94
CA ARG A 354 -16.17 14.78 -13.36
C ARG A 354 -15.56 15.99 -14.05
N ALA A 355 -16.24 16.47 -15.11
CA ALA A 355 -15.85 17.64 -15.89
C ALA A 355 -14.33 17.64 -16.21
N ARG A 356 -13.79 16.48 -16.55
CA ARG A 356 -12.36 16.31 -16.86
C ARG A 356 -12.10 16.74 -18.28
N PRO A 357 -11.15 17.68 -18.52
CA PRO A 357 -10.69 18.00 -19.87
C PRO A 357 -10.08 16.73 -20.52
N MET A 358 -10.70 16.23 -21.57
CA MET A 358 -10.28 15.03 -22.29
C MET A 358 -10.15 15.36 -23.79
N PRO A 359 -9.19 14.74 -24.51
CA PRO A 359 -9.12 14.88 -25.96
C PRO A 359 -10.35 14.23 -26.63
N PRO A 360 -10.58 14.46 -27.92
CA PRO A 360 -11.56 13.68 -28.69
C PRO A 360 -11.26 12.19 -28.60
N LEU A 361 -12.24 11.41 -28.17
CA LEU A 361 -12.15 9.96 -28.00
C LEU A 361 -13.34 9.29 -28.67
N ALA A 362 -13.14 8.07 -29.16
CA ALA A 362 -14.14 7.24 -29.80
C ALA A 362 -14.29 5.88 -29.08
N GLU A 363 -15.41 5.22 -29.32
CA GLU A 363 -15.64 3.85 -28.84
C GLU A 363 -14.53 2.91 -29.31
N GLY A 364 -14.01 2.11 -28.39
CA GLY A 364 -12.87 1.22 -28.63
C GLY A 364 -11.51 1.81 -28.24
N ASP A 365 -11.42 3.13 -28.03
CA ASP A 365 -10.17 3.75 -27.57
C ASP A 365 -9.76 3.20 -26.19
N LEU A 366 -8.44 3.06 -26.00
CA LEU A 366 -7.87 2.57 -24.76
C LEU A 366 -7.40 3.74 -23.89
N LEU A 367 -7.71 3.64 -22.60
CA LEU A 367 -7.36 4.65 -21.58
C LEU A 367 -6.57 4.01 -20.44
N ALA A 368 -5.60 4.74 -19.91
CA ALA A 368 -4.84 4.36 -18.73
C ALA A 368 -5.14 5.29 -17.57
N PHE A 369 -5.55 4.74 -16.42
CA PHE A 369 -5.64 5.42 -15.15
C PHE A 369 -4.31 5.30 -14.45
N ARG A 370 -3.58 6.40 -14.33
CA ARG A 370 -2.22 6.42 -13.77
C ARG A 370 -2.24 6.35 -12.24
N SER A 371 -1.09 6.01 -11.65
CA SER A 371 -0.90 5.94 -10.18
C SER A 371 -1.89 5.01 -9.49
N ALA A 372 -2.27 3.91 -10.15
CA ALA A 372 -3.23 2.92 -9.68
C ALA A 372 -2.57 1.65 -9.10
N GLY A 373 -1.26 1.69 -8.79
CA GLY A 373 -0.54 0.51 -8.30
C GLY A 373 -0.74 0.23 -6.80
N ALA A 374 -1.17 1.21 -6.00
CA ALA A 374 -1.35 1.03 -4.56
C ALA A 374 -2.80 1.25 -4.13
N TYR A 375 -3.29 0.39 -3.22
CA TYR A 375 -4.66 0.46 -2.67
C TYR A 375 -5.73 0.46 -3.76
N ALA A 376 -5.51 -0.31 -4.81
CA ALA A 376 -6.37 -0.46 -5.97
C ALA A 376 -6.77 -1.93 -6.13
N ALA A 377 -5.98 -2.77 -6.79
CA ALA A 377 -6.29 -4.20 -6.98
C ALA A 377 -6.57 -4.96 -5.66
N VAL A 378 -5.92 -4.59 -4.56
CA VAL A 378 -6.17 -5.20 -3.22
C VAL A 378 -7.52 -4.82 -2.63
N MET A 379 -8.16 -3.75 -3.08
CA MET A 379 -9.47 -3.28 -2.64
C MET A 379 -10.57 -3.63 -3.64
N ALA A 380 -10.25 -4.30 -4.73
CA ALA A 380 -11.23 -4.69 -5.74
C ALA A 380 -12.22 -5.73 -5.19
N SER A 381 -13.42 -5.74 -5.75
CA SER A 381 -14.50 -6.64 -5.36
C SER A 381 -15.24 -7.16 -6.59
N GLU A 382 -16.12 -8.15 -6.37
CA GLU A 382 -16.98 -8.73 -7.42
C GLU A 382 -18.37 -8.07 -7.44
N TYR A 383 -18.45 -6.79 -7.11
CA TYR A 383 -19.71 -6.05 -7.15
C TYR A 383 -20.38 -6.14 -8.51
N ASN A 384 -21.70 -6.29 -8.56
CA ASN A 384 -22.51 -6.63 -9.74
C ASN A 384 -22.08 -7.96 -10.43
N SER A 385 -21.48 -8.91 -9.69
CA SER A 385 -20.93 -10.17 -10.22
C SER A 385 -19.93 -9.96 -11.35
N ARG A 386 -19.19 -8.86 -11.31
CA ARG A 386 -18.08 -8.60 -12.23
C ARG A 386 -16.85 -9.34 -11.76
N PRO A 387 -16.16 -10.12 -12.63
CA PRO A 387 -14.96 -10.82 -12.23
C PRO A 387 -13.84 -9.83 -11.88
N LEU A 388 -13.01 -10.21 -10.88
CA LEU A 388 -11.80 -9.46 -10.57
C LEU A 388 -10.93 -9.30 -11.82
N VAL A 389 -10.32 -8.12 -11.97
CA VAL A 389 -9.46 -7.84 -13.13
C VAL A 389 -8.12 -8.54 -13.04
N PRO A 390 -7.52 -8.97 -14.15
CA PRO A 390 -6.21 -9.59 -14.16
C PRO A 390 -5.12 -8.57 -13.83
N GLU A 391 -4.00 -9.09 -13.35
CA GLU A 391 -2.80 -8.30 -13.08
C GLU A 391 -1.65 -8.76 -13.96
N VAL A 392 -0.91 -7.81 -14.53
CA VAL A 392 0.20 -8.02 -15.47
C VAL A 392 1.44 -7.35 -14.91
N LEU A 393 2.58 -8.02 -14.99
CA LEU A 393 3.90 -7.47 -14.66
C LEU A 393 4.73 -7.34 -15.93
N VAL A 394 5.30 -6.17 -16.14
CA VAL A 394 6.19 -5.87 -17.29
C VAL A 394 7.63 -5.82 -16.80
N ARG A 395 8.54 -6.35 -17.59
CA ARG A 395 9.99 -6.31 -17.39
C ARG A 395 10.70 -6.12 -18.73
N GLY A 396 11.24 -4.94 -18.96
CA GLY A 396 11.83 -4.57 -20.24
C GLY A 396 10.84 -4.70 -21.39
N ASP A 397 11.11 -5.56 -22.34
CA ASP A 397 10.31 -5.86 -23.52
C ASP A 397 9.33 -7.05 -23.34
N GLN A 398 9.20 -7.57 -22.14
CA GLN A 398 8.37 -8.74 -21.83
C GLN A 398 7.28 -8.41 -20.82
N PHE A 399 6.16 -9.12 -20.89
CA PHE A 399 5.13 -9.09 -19.86
C PHE A 399 4.59 -10.50 -19.54
N ALA A 400 4.06 -10.63 -18.33
CA ALA A 400 3.41 -11.86 -17.88
C ALA A 400 2.15 -11.54 -17.08
N VAL A 401 1.12 -12.38 -17.22
CA VAL A 401 -0.05 -12.35 -16.34
C VAL A 401 0.34 -12.95 -14.99
N ILE A 402 0.32 -12.14 -13.94
CA ILE A 402 0.68 -12.53 -12.57
C ILE A 402 -0.53 -12.81 -11.69
N ARG A 403 -1.73 -12.48 -12.17
CA ARG A 403 -3.04 -12.93 -11.66
C ARG A 403 -4.00 -13.02 -12.83
N ALA A 404 -4.56 -14.20 -13.04
CA ALA A 404 -5.56 -14.40 -14.09
C ALA A 404 -6.91 -13.79 -13.70
N ARG A 405 -7.72 -13.40 -14.71
CA ARG A 405 -9.14 -13.09 -14.52
C ARG A 405 -9.87 -14.38 -14.16
N PRO A 406 -10.63 -14.42 -13.05
CA PRO A 406 -11.47 -15.59 -12.77
C PRO A 406 -12.57 -15.73 -13.83
N THR A 407 -12.89 -16.95 -14.17
CA THR A 407 -14.04 -17.26 -15.01
C THR A 407 -15.35 -17.13 -14.22
N ILE A 408 -16.47 -16.95 -14.92
CA ILE A 408 -17.79 -16.95 -14.27
C ILE A 408 -18.05 -18.29 -13.56
N ASP A 409 -17.62 -19.42 -14.15
CA ASP A 409 -17.80 -20.75 -13.55
C ASP A 409 -17.00 -20.88 -12.24
N GLU A 410 -15.78 -20.32 -12.15
CA GLU A 410 -15.01 -20.29 -10.91
C GLU A 410 -15.69 -19.41 -9.84
N MET A 411 -16.34 -18.32 -10.23
CA MET A 411 -17.10 -17.47 -9.30
C MET A 411 -18.33 -18.23 -8.79
N LEU A 412 -19.16 -18.82 -9.69
CA LEU A 412 -20.34 -19.60 -9.34
C LEU A 412 -19.99 -20.86 -8.54
N GLY A 413 -18.85 -21.48 -8.81
CA GLY A 413 -18.38 -22.67 -8.12
C GLY A 413 -18.08 -22.47 -6.62
N ARG A 414 -18.04 -21.24 -6.13
CA ARG A 414 -17.91 -20.93 -4.69
C ARG A 414 -19.23 -20.99 -3.94
N ASP A 415 -20.37 -20.83 -4.63
CA ASP A 415 -21.70 -20.90 -4.04
C ASP A 415 -22.14 -22.37 -3.86
N ARG A 416 -23.01 -22.62 -2.92
CA ARG A 416 -23.60 -23.92 -2.65
C ARG A 416 -25.11 -23.80 -2.52
N LEU A 417 -25.84 -24.61 -3.28
CA LEU A 417 -27.27 -24.76 -3.06
C LEU A 417 -27.50 -25.78 -1.93
N PRO A 418 -28.24 -25.43 -0.88
CA PRO A 418 -28.57 -26.37 0.17
C PRO A 418 -29.55 -27.46 -0.34
N GLY A 419 -29.41 -28.68 0.17
CA GLY A 419 -30.18 -29.84 -0.33
C GLY A 419 -31.70 -29.74 -0.14
N TRP A 420 -32.20 -28.69 0.50
CA TRP A 420 -33.65 -28.40 0.69
C TRP A 420 -34.17 -27.36 -0.32
N LEU A 421 -33.37 -26.80 -1.22
CA LEU A 421 -33.74 -26.06 -2.41
C LEU A 421 -33.74 -26.97 -3.62
#